data_67a09e9bef8a3f7a0f9cf68cb85ff039
#
_entry.id   67a09e9bef8a3f7a0f9cf68cb85ff039
#
_cell.length_a   1.000
_cell.length_b   1.000
_cell.length_c   1.000
_cell.angle_alpha   90.00
_cell.angle_beta   90.00
_cell.angle_gamma   90.00
#
_symmetry.space_group_name_H-M   'P 1'
#
loop_
_entity.id
_entity.type
_entity.pdbx_description
1 polymer ?
#
loop_
_entity_poly.entity_id
_entity_poly.type
_entity_poly.pdbx_seq_one_letter_code
_entity_poly.pdbx_strand_id
1 'polypeptide(L)'
;MQQSTPYLSFRGIGKTFPGVKALTDISFDCYAGQVHALMGENGAGKSTLLKILSGNYAPTTGSVVINGQEMSFSDTTAALNAGVAIIYQELHLVPEMTVAENIYLGQLPHKGGIVNRSLLNYEAGLQIKHLGMDIDPDTPLKYLSIGQWQMVEIAKALARNAKIIAFDEPTSSLSAREIDNLFRVIRELRKEGRVILYVSHRMEEIFALSDAITVFKDGRYVKTFTDMQQVDHDALVQAMVGRDIGDIYGWQPRSYGEERLRLDAVKAPGVRTPISLAVRSGEIVGLFGLVGAGRSELMKGMFGGTQITAGQVYIDQQPIDIRKPSHAIAAGMMLCPEDRKAEGIIPVHSVRDNINISA
;
A
#
# COMPACT_ATOMS: atom_id res chain seq x y z
N MET A 1 2.41 -9.94 -35.88
CA MET A 1 1.87 -9.92 -34.49
C MET A 1 0.41 -9.50 -34.58
N GLN A 2 -0.55 -10.38 -34.27
CA GLN A 2 -1.96 -9.97 -34.18
C GLN A 2 -2.05 -8.94 -33.06
N GLN A 3 -2.51 -7.74 -33.38
CA GLN A 3 -2.84 -6.74 -32.35
C GLN A 3 -3.98 -7.32 -31.52
N SER A 4 -3.67 -7.80 -30.32
CA SER A 4 -4.70 -8.22 -29.38
C SER A 4 -5.56 -7.01 -29.03
N THR A 5 -6.87 -7.16 -29.09
CA THR A 5 -7.81 -6.10 -28.72
C THR A 5 -7.66 -5.82 -27.20
N PRO A 6 -7.52 -4.57 -26.76
CA PRO A 6 -7.43 -4.25 -25.34
C PRO A 6 -8.71 -4.67 -24.61
N TYR A 7 -8.54 -5.29 -23.46
CA TYR A 7 -9.67 -5.69 -22.62
C TYR A 7 -10.15 -4.54 -21.71
N LEU A 8 -9.20 -3.73 -21.19
CA LEU A 8 -9.48 -2.53 -20.41
C LEU A 8 -8.77 -1.35 -21.07
N SER A 9 -9.47 -0.25 -21.25
CA SER A 9 -8.92 1.00 -21.74
C SER A 9 -9.39 2.17 -20.90
N PHE A 10 -8.47 3.09 -20.64
CA PHE A 10 -8.79 4.42 -20.14
C PHE A 10 -8.72 5.40 -21.31
N ARG A 11 -9.73 6.27 -21.44
CA ARG A 11 -9.86 7.20 -22.57
C ARG A 11 -10.09 8.61 -22.05
N GLY A 12 -9.04 9.45 -22.07
CA GLY A 12 -9.11 10.85 -21.67
C GLY A 12 -9.56 11.08 -20.23
N ILE A 13 -9.24 10.16 -19.31
CA ILE A 13 -9.69 10.23 -17.92
C ILE A 13 -9.12 11.47 -17.24
N GLY A 14 -10.03 12.33 -16.78
CA GLY A 14 -9.73 13.45 -15.91
C GLY A 14 -10.53 13.39 -14.61
N LYS A 15 -9.91 13.85 -13.52
CA LYS A 15 -10.58 14.00 -12.22
C LYS A 15 -10.16 15.28 -11.54
N THR A 16 -11.15 16.11 -11.27
CA THR A 16 -10.97 17.37 -10.54
C THR A 16 -11.73 17.29 -9.22
N PHE A 17 -11.07 17.63 -8.13
CA PHE A 17 -11.63 17.87 -6.81
C PHE A 17 -11.59 19.39 -6.54
N PRO A 18 -12.34 19.93 -5.55
CA PRO A 18 -12.22 21.33 -5.17
C PRO A 18 -10.76 21.72 -4.91
N GLY A 19 -10.24 22.62 -5.75
CA GLY A 19 -8.86 23.13 -5.65
C GLY A 19 -7.76 22.24 -6.23
N VAL A 20 -8.04 21.00 -6.68
CA VAL A 20 -6.99 20.08 -7.17
C VAL A 20 -7.43 19.33 -8.42
N LYS A 21 -6.61 19.35 -9.47
CA LYS A 21 -6.72 18.44 -10.61
C LYS A 21 -5.89 17.18 -10.34
N ALA A 22 -6.55 16.11 -9.92
CA ALA A 22 -5.88 14.86 -9.55
C ALA A 22 -5.49 14.01 -10.77
N LEU A 23 -6.25 14.08 -11.87
CA LEU A 23 -5.95 13.41 -13.14
C LEU A 23 -6.29 14.32 -14.30
N THR A 24 -5.45 14.29 -15.35
CA THR A 24 -5.62 15.08 -16.57
C THR A 24 -5.29 14.23 -17.79
N ASP A 25 -6.31 13.94 -18.61
CA ASP A 25 -6.19 13.29 -19.91
C ASP A 25 -5.39 11.98 -19.89
N ILE A 26 -5.76 11.06 -18.99
CA ILE A 26 -5.12 9.74 -18.87
C ILE A 26 -5.70 8.79 -19.91
N SER A 27 -4.86 8.29 -20.80
CA SER A 27 -5.23 7.33 -21.85
C SER A 27 -4.17 6.24 -21.98
N PHE A 28 -4.56 4.98 -21.79
CA PHE A 28 -3.73 3.79 -22.06
C PHE A 28 -4.60 2.51 -22.11
N ASP A 29 -3.99 1.42 -22.60
CA ASP A 29 -4.65 0.15 -22.83
C ASP A 29 -4.02 -0.96 -21.97
N CYS A 30 -4.85 -1.89 -21.48
CA CYS A 30 -4.44 -3.11 -20.80
C CYS A 30 -5.05 -4.33 -21.48
N TYR A 31 -4.30 -5.43 -21.50
CA TYR A 31 -4.66 -6.63 -22.25
C TYR A 31 -4.92 -7.82 -21.33
N ALA A 32 -5.80 -8.72 -21.76
CA ALA A 32 -6.05 -9.98 -21.05
C ALA A 32 -4.78 -10.82 -20.94
N GLY A 33 -4.54 -11.42 -19.78
CA GLY A 33 -3.32 -12.20 -19.52
C GLY A 33 -2.06 -11.36 -19.37
N GLN A 34 -2.19 -10.08 -19.04
CA GLN A 34 -1.08 -9.16 -18.84
C GLN A 34 -1.10 -8.58 -17.41
N VAL A 35 0.09 -8.43 -16.83
CA VAL A 35 0.32 -7.60 -15.66
C VAL A 35 0.78 -6.23 -16.13
N HIS A 36 -0.05 -5.23 -15.95
CA HIS A 36 0.20 -3.84 -16.29
C HIS A 36 0.50 -3.02 -15.04
N ALA A 37 1.73 -2.59 -14.88
CA ALA A 37 2.13 -1.78 -13.74
C ALA A 37 1.76 -0.31 -13.90
N LEU A 38 1.37 0.33 -12.81
CA LEU A 38 1.19 1.77 -12.72
C LEU A 38 2.25 2.35 -11.78
N MET A 39 3.13 3.16 -12.29
CA MET A 39 4.21 3.80 -11.55
C MET A 39 4.10 5.32 -11.53
N GLY A 40 4.76 5.93 -10.55
CA GLY A 40 4.80 7.37 -10.35
C GLY A 40 4.99 7.72 -8.88
N GLU A 41 5.36 8.95 -8.59
CA GLU A 41 5.52 9.45 -7.22
C GLU A 41 4.20 9.41 -6.42
N ASN A 42 4.29 9.57 -5.10
CA ASN A 42 3.12 9.74 -4.25
C ASN A 42 2.35 10.99 -4.68
N GLY A 43 1.03 10.86 -4.82
CA GLY A 43 0.21 11.95 -5.34
C GLY A 43 0.10 12.02 -6.88
N ALA A 44 0.80 11.17 -7.63
CA ALA A 44 0.74 11.16 -9.10
C ALA A 44 -0.63 10.72 -9.69
N GLY A 45 -1.61 10.36 -8.84
CA GLY A 45 -2.97 10.06 -9.27
C GLY A 45 -3.30 8.57 -9.41
N LYS A 46 -2.35 7.65 -9.16
CA LYS A 46 -2.55 6.19 -9.32
C LYS A 46 -3.77 5.66 -8.56
N SER A 47 -3.85 5.90 -7.26
CA SER A 47 -4.99 5.46 -6.42
C SER A 47 -6.28 6.18 -6.79
N THR A 48 -6.22 7.42 -7.34
CA THR A 48 -7.41 8.11 -7.88
C THR A 48 -7.95 7.40 -9.11
N LEU A 49 -7.06 6.93 -10.01
CA LEU A 49 -7.46 6.14 -11.17
C LEU A 49 -8.10 4.81 -10.75
N LEU A 50 -7.52 4.11 -9.76
CA LEU A 50 -8.11 2.88 -9.23
C LEU A 50 -9.49 3.13 -8.59
N LYS A 51 -9.68 4.25 -7.90
CA LYS A 51 -10.99 4.64 -7.34
C LYS A 51 -12.03 4.96 -8.42
N ILE A 52 -11.61 5.45 -9.59
CA ILE A 52 -12.49 5.59 -10.75
C ILE A 52 -12.84 4.22 -11.32
N LEU A 53 -11.86 3.36 -11.51
CA LEU A 53 -12.06 2.00 -12.01
C LEU A 53 -12.98 1.17 -11.10
N SER A 54 -12.92 1.37 -9.78
CA SER A 54 -13.79 0.69 -8.80
C SER A 54 -15.17 1.30 -8.64
N GLY A 55 -15.49 2.40 -9.33
CA GLY A 55 -16.78 3.10 -9.18
C GLY A 55 -16.91 3.94 -7.90
N ASN A 56 -15.85 4.08 -7.09
CA ASN A 56 -15.85 4.97 -5.93
C ASN A 56 -15.90 6.45 -6.34
N TYR A 57 -15.33 6.79 -7.49
CA TYR A 57 -15.36 8.13 -8.06
C TYR A 57 -15.83 8.07 -9.51
N ALA A 58 -16.78 8.92 -9.87
CA ALA A 58 -17.03 9.20 -11.28
C ALA A 58 -15.87 10.04 -11.86
N PRO A 59 -15.40 9.79 -13.09
CA PRO A 59 -14.48 10.66 -13.77
C PRO A 59 -15.15 12.03 -14.03
N THR A 60 -14.36 13.12 -14.07
CA THR A 60 -14.85 14.45 -14.48
C THR A 60 -14.91 14.54 -16.00
N THR A 61 -13.97 13.90 -16.69
CA THR A 61 -13.90 13.79 -18.16
C THR A 61 -13.41 12.40 -18.53
N GLY A 62 -13.71 11.99 -19.76
CA GLY A 62 -13.28 10.71 -20.31
C GLY A 62 -14.09 9.53 -19.79
N SER A 63 -13.70 8.33 -20.19
CA SER A 63 -14.44 7.11 -19.89
C SER A 63 -13.51 5.90 -19.70
N VAL A 64 -14.02 4.90 -18.98
CA VAL A 64 -13.41 3.56 -18.87
C VAL A 64 -14.11 2.66 -19.87
N VAL A 65 -13.34 1.90 -20.66
CA VAL A 65 -13.86 0.95 -21.63
C VAL A 65 -13.45 -0.45 -21.21
N ILE A 66 -14.40 -1.37 -21.05
CA ILE A 66 -14.14 -2.77 -20.72
C ILE A 66 -14.72 -3.65 -21.83
N ASN A 67 -13.88 -4.50 -22.40
CA ASN A 67 -14.25 -5.38 -23.50
C ASN A 67 -14.99 -4.65 -24.66
N GLY A 68 -14.49 -3.46 -25.01
CA GLY A 68 -15.05 -2.63 -26.07
C GLY A 68 -16.31 -1.84 -25.70
N GLN A 69 -16.82 -1.97 -24.47
CA GLN A 69 -18.00 -1.24 -24.00
C GLN A 69 -17.58 -0.11 -23.05
N GLU A 70 -18.13 1.06 -23.30
CA GLU A 70 -17.95 2.21 -22.40
C GLU A 70 -18.73 2.00 -21.11
N MET A 71 -18.03 2.14 -19.98
CA MET A 71 -18.58 1.87 -18.65
C MET A 71 -18.83 3.19 -17.89
N SER A 72 -19.99 3.27 -17.27
CA SER A 72 -20.32 4.32 -16.30
C SER A 72 -20.76 3.66 -15.01
N PHE A 73 -19.91 3.67 -14.01
CA PHE A 73 -20.21 3.06 -12.72
C PHE A 73 -20.95 4.07 -11.82
N SER A 74 -22.14 3.71 -11.37
CA SER A 74 -22.91 4.49 -10.38
C SER A 74 -22.31 4.34 -8.97
N ASP A 75 -21.70 3.19 -8.69
CA ASP A 75 -21.17 2.80 -7.40
C ASP A 75 -20.20 1.62 -7.54
N THR A 76 -19.63 1.18 -6.42
CA THR A 76 -18.68 0.06 -6.37
C THR A 76 -19.32 -1.28 -6.71
N THR A 77 -20.62 -1.45 -6.48
CA THR A 77 -21.35 -2.68 -6.79
C THR A 77 -21.47 -2.85 -8.31
N ALA A 78 -21.72 -1.74 -9.04
CA ALA A 78 -21.75 -1.75 -10.50
C ALA A 78 -20.39 -2.16 -11.10
N ALA A 79 -19.27 -1.66 -10.56
CA ALA A 79 -17.92 -2.05 -10.99
C ALA A 79 -17.62 -3.53 -10.69
N LEU A 80 -17.99 -4.02 -9.48
CA LEU A 80 -17.84 -5.43 -9.12
C LEU A 80 -18.64 -6.33 -10.05
N ASN A 81 -19.89 -5.96 -10.39
CA ASN A 81 -20.74 -6.71 -11.34
C ASN A 81 -20.19 -6.70 -12.77
N ALA A 82 -19.44 -5.66 -13.14
CA ALA A 82 -18.71 -5.59 -14.40
C ALA A 82 -17.39 -6.41 -14.38
N GLY A 83 -17.09 -7.09 -13.29
CA GLY A 83 -15.91 -7.94 -13.14
C GLY A 83 -14.65 -7.18 -12.74
N VAL A 84 -14.77 -6.01 -12.12
CA VAL A 84 -13.62 -5.24 -11.59
C VAL A 84 -13.51 -5.45 -10.08
N ALA A 85 -12.34 -5.83 -9.59
CA ALA A 85 -12.03 -5.90 -8.18
C ALA A 85 -10.73 -5.14 -7.88
N ILE A 86 -10.73 -4.37 -6.79
CA ILE A 86 -9.54 -3.65 -6.33
C ILE A 86 -9.15 -4.18 -4.95
N ILE A 87 -7.91 -4.59 -4.82
CA ILE A 87 -7.27 -4.97 -3.56
C ILE A 87 -6.48 -3.76 -3.09
N TYR A 88 -7.05 -3.05 -2.12
CA TYR A 88 -6.47 -1.82 -1.59
C TYR A 88 -5.35 -2.11 -0.59
N GLN A 89 -4.51 -1.13 -0.36
CA GLN A 89 -3.46 -1.16 0.67
C GLN A 89 -4.04 -1.37 2.07
N GLU A 90 -5.17 -0.71 2.39
CA GLU A 90 -5.96 -0.98 3.59
C GLU A 90 -6.99 -2.06 3.25
N LEU A 91 -6.89 -3.23 3.88
CA LEU A 91 -7.78 -4.37 3.60
C LEU A 91 -9.20 -4.11 4.15
N HIS A 92 -10.19 -4.32 3.29
CA HIS A 92 -11.61 -4.10 3.62
C HIS A 92 -12.30 -5.41 4.03
N LEU A 93 -11.82 -6.01 5.13
CA LEU A 93 -12.31 -7.25 5.70
C LEU A 93 -12.86 -7.00 7.11
N VAL A 94 -13.74 -7.89 7.55
CA VAL A 94 -14.35 -7.82 8.89
C VAL A 94 -13.68 -8.84 9.80
N PRO A 95 -12.87 -8.43 10.77
CA PRO A 95 -12.05 -9.33 11.61
C PRO A 95 -12.85 -10.37 12.39
N GLU A 96 -14.06 -10.01 12.81
CA GLU A 96 -14.93 -10.86 13.65
C GLU A 96 -15.68 -11.91 12.84
N MET A 97 -15.75 -11.79 11.52
CA MET A 97 -16.39 -12.74 10.62
C MET A 97 -15.40 -13.83 10.21
N THR A 98 -15.93 -14.99 9.84
CA THR A 98 -15.12 -16.09 9.31
C THR A 98 -14.53 -15.75 7.94
N VAL A 99 -13.53 -16.52 7.50
CA VAL A 99 -12.95 -16.41 6.17
C VAL A 99 -14.02 -16.60 5.10
N ALA A 100 -14.88 -17.60 5.24
CA ALA A 100 -15.97 -17.85 4.29
C ALA A 100 -16.97 -16.70 4.22
N GLU A 101 -17.36 -16.14 5.35
CA GLU A 101 -18.25 -14.98 5.41
C GLU A 101 -17.62 -13.73 4.78
N ASN A 102 -16.30 -13.52 4.96
CA ASN A 102 -15.58 -12.42 4.32
C ASN A 102 -15.50 -12.58 2.80
N ILE A 103 -15.18 -13.79 2.30
CA ILE A 103 -15.10 -14.07 0.85
C ILE A 103 -16.43 -13.79 0.17
N TYR A 104 -17.53 -14.21 0.75
CA TYR A 104 -18.88 -14.07 0.18
C TYR A 104 -19.69 -12.90 0.77
N LEU A 105 -19.04 -11.95 1.42
CA LEU A 105 -19.71 -10.77 1.99
C LEU A 105 -20.53 -10.02 0.92
N GLY A 106 -21.83 -9.88 1.18
CA GLY A 106 -22.80 -9.31 0.25
C GLY A 106 -23.34 -10.28 -0.82
N GLN A 107 -22.89 -11.57 -0.82
CA GLN A 107 -23.35 -12.64 -1.72
C GLN A 107 -23.48 -13.98 -0.98
N LEU A 108 -23.81 -13.94 0.31
CA LEU A 108 -23.96 -15.16 1.11
C LEU A 108 -25.00 -16.10 0.49
N PRO A 109 -24.66 -17.38 0.21
CA PRO A 109 -25.61 -18.35 -0.31
C PRO A 109 -26.72 -18.56 0.71
N HIS A 110 -27.97 -18.37 0.30
CA HIS A 110 -29.13 -18.46 1.19
C HIS A 110 -30.31 -19.17 0.52
N LYS A 111 -31.15 -19.78 1.34
CA LYS A 111 -32.44 -20.36 0.94
C LYS A 111 -33.53 -19.85 1.88
N GLY A 112 -34.53 -19.16 1.35
CA GLY A 112 -35.60 -18.59 2.17
C GLY A 112 -35.13 -17.59 3.23
N GLY A 113 -34.05 -16.82 2.98
CA GLY A 113 -33.48 -15.85 3.92
C GLY A 113 -32.54 -16.42 4.97
N ILE A 114 -32.34 -17.75 5.00
CA ILE A 114 -31.42 -18.43 5.92
C ILE A 114 -30.14 -18.79 5.17
N VAL A 115 -28.98 -18.36 5.70
CA VAL A 115 -27.65 -18.65 5.12
C VAL A 115 -27.37 -20.15 5.11
N ASN A 116 -27.01 -20.68 3.96
CA ASN A 116 -26.55 -22.06 3.82
C ASN A 116 -25.05 -22.16 4.15
N ARG A 117 -24.73 -22.37 5.43
CA ARG A 117 -23.34 -22.43 5.92
C ARG A 117 -22.52 -23.54 5.28
N SER A 118 -23.12 -24.71 5.02
CA SER A 118 -22.39 -25.84 4.39
C SER A 118 -21.96 -25.49 2.96
N LEU A 119 -22.84 -24.86 2.18
CA LEU A 119 -22.50 -24.40 0.83
C LEU A 119 -21.48 -23.25 0.86
N LEU A 120 -21.67 -22.30 1.77
CA LEU A 120 -20.74 -21.18 1.98
C LEU A 120 -19.31 -21.67 2.23
N ASN A 121 -19.14 -22.59 3.19
CA ASN A 121 -17.83 -23.14 3.54
C ASN A 121 -17.23 -23.99 2.42
N TYR A 122 -18.05 -24.75 1.72
CA TYR A 122 -17.60 -25.54 0.56
C TYR A 122 -17.05 -24.64 -0.56
N GLU A 123 -17.83 -23.64 -0.96
CA GLU A 123 -17.42 -22.71 -2.03
C GLU A 123 -16.20 -21.87 -1.62
N ALA A 124 -16.17 -21.37 -0.38
CA ALA A 124 -15.01 -20.66 0.15
C ALA A 124 -13.76 -21.56 0.17
N GLY A 125 -13.91 -22.82 0.58
CA GLY A 125 -12.84 -23.79 0.57
C GLY A 125 -12.25 -24.02 -0.82
N LEU A 126 -13.07 -24.00 -1.87
CA LEU A 126 -12.59 -24.08 -3.27
C LEU A 126 -11.72 -22.88 -3.62
N GLN A 127 -12.12 -21.65 -3.26
CA GLN A 127 -11.34 -20.44 -3.53
C GLN A 127 -10.03 -20.42 -2.76
N ILE A 128 -10.05 -20.80 -1.49
CA ILE A 128 -8.87 -20.90 -0.61
C ILE A 128 -7.86 -21.90 -1.21
N LYS A 129 -8.35 -23.09 -1.60
CA LYS A 129 -7.53 -24.14 -2.20
C LYS A 129 -6.96 -23.73 -3.56
N HIS A 130 -7.73 -23.01 -4.38
CA HIS A 130 -7.28 -22.45 -5.66
C HIS A 130 -6.05 -21.55 -5.46
N LEU A 131 -6.04 -20.73 -4.40
CA LEU A 131 -4.92 -19.87 -4.04
C LEU A 131 -3.76 -20.61 -3.34
N GLY A 132 -3.86 -21.94 -3.18
CA GLY A 132 -2.84 -22.78 -2.53
C GLY A 132 -2.72 -22.50 -1.03
N MET A 133 -3.79 -22.06 -0.39
CA MET A 133 -3.85 -21.85 1.05
C MET A 133 -4.40 -23.07 1.78
N ASP A 134 -3.92 -23.27 3.00
CA ASP A 134 -4.44 -24.26 3.95
C ASP A 134 -5.05 -23.50 5.14
N ILE A 135 -6.26 -23.01 4.95
CA ILE A 135 -7.02 -22.25 5.96
C ILE A 135 -8.42 -22.84 6.04
N ASP A 136 -8.88 -23.12 7.26
CA ASP A 136 -10.25 -23.52 7.50
C ASP A 136 -11.20 -22.34 7.22
N PRO A 137 -12.20 -22.49 6.33
CA PRO A 137 -13.18 -21.45 6.03
C PRO A 137 -13.96 -20.90 7.23
N ASP A 138 -14.11 -21.69 8.30
CA ASP A 138 -14.77 -21.28 9.55
C ASP A 138 -13.86 -20.47 10.49
N THR A 139 -12.57 -20.33 10.18
CA THR A 139 -11.65 -19.55 11.01
C THR A 139 -12.04 -18.06 11.00
N PRO A 140 -12.24 -17.42 12.18
CA PRO A 140 -12.40 -15.98 12.27
C PRO A 140 -11.14 -15.25 11.77
N LEU A 141 -11.34 -14.22 10.98
CA LEU A 141 -10.25 -13.55 10.27
C LEU A 141 -9.18 -12.99 11.21
N LYS A 142 -9.58 -12.50 12.38
CA LYS A 142 -8.67 -11.95 13.41
C LYS A 142 -7.53 -12.87 13.86
N TYR A 143 -7.65 -14.17 13.63
CA TYR A 143 -6.60 -15.14 13.97
C TYR A 143 -5.59 -15.38 12.84
N LEU A 144 -5.79 -14.75 11.69
CA LEU A 144 -4.91 -14.89 10.53
C LEU A 144 -3.85 -13.79 10.49
N SER A 145 -2.72 -14.09 9.81
CA SER A 145 -1.70 -13.08 9.50
C SER A 145 -2.20 -12.09 8.44
N ILE A 146 -1.56 -10.93 8.36
CA ILE A 146 -1.86 -9.89 7.34
C ILE A 146 -1.73 -10.46 5.92
N GLY A 147 -0.71 -11.30 5.67
CA GLY A 147 -0.56 -11.98 4.38
C GLY A 147 -1.72 -12.92 4.05
N GLN A 148 -2.25 -13.63 5.05
CA GLN A 148 -3.45 -14.46 4.86
C GLN A 148 -4.70 -13.60 4.63
N TRP A 149 -4.83 -12.44 5.29
CA TRP A 149 -5.92 -11.51 5.00
C TRP A 149 -5.91 -11.07 3.55
N GLN A 150 -4.74 -10.75 3.02
CA GLN A 150 -4.61 -10.35 1.62
C GLN A 150 -5.02 -11.47 0.66
N MET A 151 -4.68 -12.72 0.97
CA MET A 151 -5.15 -13.86 0.19
C MET A 151 -6.69 -14.01 0.27
N VAL A 152 -7.31 -13.70 1.41
CA VAL A 152 -8.77 -13.69 1.56
C VAL A 152 -9.41 -12.60 0.70
N GLU A 153 -8.81 -11.40 0.60
CA GLU A 153 -9.28 -10.35 -0.34
C GLU A 153 -9.19 -10.82 -1.80
N ILE A 154 -8.12 -11.53 -2.18
CA ILE A 154 -8.00 -12.10 -3.52
C ILE A 154 -9.08 -13.18 -3.72
N ALA A 155 -9.29 -14.08 -2.75
CA ALA A 155 -10.35 -15.09 -2.81
C ALA A 155 -11.73 -14.47 -3.01
N LYS A 156 -12.02 -13.37 -2.31
CA LYS A 156 -13.26 -12.58 -2.46
C LYS A 156 -13.41 -12.01 -3.88
N ALA A 157 -12.34 -11.49 -4.48
CA ALA A 157 -12.35 -11.03 -5.86
C ALA A 157 -12.63 -12.18 -6.85
N LEU A 158 -12.04 -13.34 -6.62
CA LEU A 158 -12.24 -14.54 -7.46
C LEU A 158 -13.66 -15.12 -7.31
N ALA A 159 -14.21 -15.15 -6.12
CA ALA A 159 -15.59 -15.59 -5.87
C ALA A 159 -16.62 -14.74 -6.64
N ARG A 160 -16.27 -13.48 -6.94
CA ARG A 160 -17.06 -12.57 -7.80
C ARG A 160 -16.72 -12.68 -9.30
N ASN A 161 -15.89 -13.67 -9.69
CA ASN A 161 -15.44 -13.87 -11.07
C ASN A 161 -14.79 -12.61 -11.69
N ALA A 162 -14.04 -11.85 -10.90
CA ALA A 162 -13.36 -10.64 -11.37
C ALA A 162 -12.44 -10.98 -12.57
N LYS A 163 -12.59 -10.21 -13.65
CA LYS A 163 -11.75 -10.29 -14.86
C LYS A 163 -10.61 -9.29 -14.83
N ILE A 164 -10.83 -8.18 -14.14
CA ILE A 164 -9.86 -7.11 -13.91
C ILE A 164 -9.59 -7.07 -12.40
N ILE A 165 -8.34 -7.28 -12.02
CA ILE A 165 -7.92 -7.25 -10.62
C ILE A 165 -6.80 -6.22 -10.49
N ALA A 166 -7.02 -5.21 -9.66
CA ALA A 166 -6.00 -4.22 -9.37
C ALA A 166 -5.47 -4.38 -7.94
N PHE A 167 -4.17 -4.28 -7.79
CA PHE A 167 -3.45 -4.33 -6.52
C PHE A 167 -2.85 -2.95 -6.24
N ASP A 168 -3.23 -2.32 -5.14
CA ASP A 168 -2.72 -1.01 -4.70
C ASP A 168 -1.72 -1.20 -3.56
N GLU A 169 -0.41 -1.19 -3.87
CA GLU A 169 0.72 -1.39 -2.96
C GLU A 169 0.61 -2.64 -2.05
N PRO A 170 0.39 -3.83 -2.63
CA PRO A 170 -0.01 -4.99 -1.86
C PRO A 170 1.07 -5.57 -0.95
N THR A 171 2.33 -5.16 -1.10
CA THR A 171 3.48 -5.77 -0.40
C THR A 171 3.97 -4.98 0.80
N SER A 172 3.38 -3.82 1.09
CA SER A 172 3.85 -2.87 2.10
C SER A 172 3.96 -3.45 3.51
N SER A 173 3.13 -4.43 3.86
CA SER A 173 3.07 -5.08 5.18
C SER A 173 3.40 -6.58 5.16
N LEU A 174 3.91 -7.11 4.03
CA LEU A 174 4.17 -8.53 3.85
C LEU A 174 5.63 -8.91 4.13
N SER A 175 5.83 -10.11 4.70
CA SER A 175 7.13 -10.76 4.76
C SER A 175 7.59 -11.24 3.36
N ALA A 176 8.88 -11.51 3.18
CA ALA A 176 9.43 -12.00 1.91
C ALA A 176 8.71 -13.28 1.40
N ARG A 177 8.42 -14.23 2.31
CA ARG A 177 7.70 -15.46 1.96
C ARG A 177 6.26 -15.20 1.49
N GLU A 178 5.58 -14.23 2.09
CA GLU A 178 4.22 -13.84 1.70
C GLU A 178 4.23 -13.12 0.35
N ILE A 179 5.26 -12.31 0.06
CA ILE A 179 5.46 -11.68 -1.26
C ILE A 179 5.66 -12.74 -2.34
N ASP A 180 6.49 -13.75 -2.10
CA ASP A 180 6.70 -14.85 -3.06
C ASP A 180 5.41 -15.58 -3.37
N ASN A 181 4.58 -15.84 -2.35
CA ASN A 181 3.27 -16.47 -2.53
C ASN A 181 2.31 -15.56 -3.33
N LEU A 182 2.23 -14.27 -3.02
CA LEU A 182 1.45 -13.30 -3.77
C LEU A 182 1.86 -13.27 -5.25
N PHE A 183 3.17 -13.23 -5.53
CA PHE A 183 3.69 -13.22 -6.89
C PHE A 183 3.35 -14.50 -7.67
N ARG A 184 3.38 -15.66 -7.00
CA ARG A 184 2.92 -16.93 -7.59
C ARG A 184 1.44 -16.82 -7.98
N VAL A 185 0.60 -16.35 -7.09
CA VAL A 185 -0.84 -16.18 -7.34
C VAL A 185 -1.10 -15.20 -8.50
N ILE A 186 -0.43 -14.04 -8.52
CA ILE A 186 -0.55 -13.08 -9.62
C ILE A 186 -0.18 -13.71 -10.96
N ARG A 187 0.90 -14.51 -11.02
CA ARG A 187 1.31 -15.20 -12.23
C ARG A 187 0.29 -16.26 -12.69
N GLU A 188 -0.39 -16.94 -11.77
CA GLU A 188 -1.46 -17.89 -12.06
C GLU A 188 -2.69 -17.15 -12.63
N LEU A 189 -3.14 -16.07 -11.99
CA LEU A 189 -4.25 -15.24 -12.44
C LEU A 189 -3.98 -14.65 -13.86
N ARG A 190 -2.74 -14.24 -14.11
CA ARG A 190 -2.29 -13.81 -15.44
C ARG A 190 -2.47 -14.93 -16.47
N LYS A 191 -2.03 -16.18 -16.17
CA LYS A 191 -2.18 -17.33 -17.05
C LYS A 191 -3.64 -17.69 -17.32
N GLU A 192 -4.56 -17.39 -16.37
CA GLU A 192 -6.00 -17.53 -16.54
C GLU A 192 -6.63 -16.47 -17.47
N GLY A 193 -5.82 -15.56 -18.01
CA GLY A 193 -6.27 -14.52 -18.93
C GLY A 193 -6.90 -13.30 -18.23
N ARG A 194 -6.69 -13.12 -16.93
CA ARG A 194 -7.15 -11.92 -16.23
C ARG A 194 -6.30 -10.72 -16.57
N VAL A 195 -6.90 -9.52 -16.53
CA VAL A 195 -6.17 -8.25 -16.59
C VAL A 195 -5.71 -7.90 -15.18
N ILE A 196 -4.43 -7.73 -14.98
CA ILE A 196 -3.86 -7.37 -13.69
C ILE A 196 -3.31 -5.94 -13.77
N LEU A 197 -3.81 -5.05 -12.93
CA LEU A 197 -3.19 -3.76 -12.66
C LEU A 197 -2.38 -3.86 -11.38
N TYR A 198 -1.12 -3.45 -11.41
CA TYR A 198 -0.24 -3.57 -10.25
C TYR A 198 0.40 -2.22 -9.91
N VAL A 199 0.04 -1.66 -8.77
CA VAL A 199 0.63 -0.42 -8.26
C VAL A 199 1.67 -0.76 -7.21
N SER A 200 2.91 -0.35 -7.43
CA SER A 200 3.98 -0.43 -6.44
C SER A 200 4.97 0.72 -6.66
N HIS A 201 5.65 1.11 -5.60
CA HIS A 201 6.80 2.01 -5.67
C HIS A 201 8.14 1.23 -5.62
N ARG A 202 8.10 -0.11 -5.49
CA ARG A 202 9.27 -1.00 -5.43
C ARG A 202 9.59 -1.52 -6.83
N MET A 203 10.70 -1.07 -7.37
CA MET A 203 11.08 -1.39 -8.74
C MET A 203 11.34 -2.88 -8.96
N GLU A 204 11.91 -3.56 -7.97
CA GLU A 204 12.18 -5.00 -8.05
C GLU A 204 10.87 -5.80 -8.30
N GLU A 205 9.76 -5.39 -7.69
CA GLU A 205 8.46 -6.02 -7.88
C GLU A 205 7.94 -5.81 -9.29
N ILE A 206 8.07 -4.58 -9.79
CA ILE A 206 7.64 -4.20 -11.14
C ILE A 206 8.40 -5.00 -12.19
N PHE A 207 9.73 -5.07 -12.10
CA PHE A 207 10.54 -5.85 -13.04
C PHE A 207 10.28 -7.37 -12.93
N ALA A 208 9.94 -7.87 -11.73
CA ALA A 208 9.67 -9.30 -11.53
C ALA A 208 8.31 -9.76 -12.05
N LEU A 209 7.31 -8.86 -12.17
CA LEU A 209 5.92 -9.23 -12.46
C LEU A 209 5.39 -8.68 -13.77
N SER A 210 5.80 -7.46 -14.18
CA SER A 210 5.06 -6.68 -15.16
C SER A 210 5.43 -7.03 -16.60
N ASP A 211 4.42 -6.97 -17.47
CA ASP A 211 4.57 -7.09 -18.93
C ASP A 211 4.58 -5.70 -19.59
N ALA A 212 3.96 -4.71 -18.93
CA ALA A 212 3.95 -3.32 -19.35
C ALA A 212 3.92 -2.40 -18.14
N ILE A 213 4.45 -1.18 -18.29
CA ILE A 213 4.48 -0.17 -17.24
C ILE A 213 3.95 1.13 -17.81
N THR A 214 2.94 1.72 -17.18
CA THR A 214 2.53 3.10 -17.44
C THR A 214 3.00 4.00 -16.30
N VAL A 215 3.71 5.07 -16.67
CA VAL A 215 4.26 6.06 -15.74
C VAL A 215 3.35 7.27 -15.67
N PHE A 216 3.02 7.66 -14.43
CA PHE A 216 2.27 8.88 -14.10
C PHE A 216 3.17 9.89 -13.41
N LYS A 217 2.96 11.17 -13.73
CA LYS A 217 3.58 12.30 -13.04
C LYS A 217 2.58 13.45 -12.94
N ASP A 218 2.40 14.01 -11.74
CA ASP A 218 1.55 15.18 -11.48
C ASP A 218 0.13 15.03 -12.07
N GLY A 219 -0.47 13.84 -11.93
CA GLY A 219 -1.81 13.55 -12.46
C GLY A 219 -1.88 13.38 -13.97
N ARG A 220 -0.75 13.23 -14.67
CA ARG A 220 -0.67 13.09 -16.12
C ARG A 220 -0.02 11.79 -16.53
N TYR A 221 -0.41 11.30 -17.70
CA TYR A 221 0.28 10.23 -18.39
C TYR A 221 1.63 10.74 -18.91
N VAL A 222 2.69 10.00 -18.68
CA VAL A 222 4.03 10.28 -19.22
C VAL A 222 4.34 9.36 -20.39
N LYS A 223 4.36 8.05 -20.13
CA LYS A 223 4.72 7.03 -21.12
C LYS A 223 4.27 5.66 -20.68
N THR A 224 4.00 4.77 -21.65
CA THR A 224 3.86 3.34 -21.44
C THR A 224 5.04 2.60 -22.05
N PHE A 225 5.69 1.78 -21.26
CA PHE A 225 6.70 0.83 -21.69
C PHE A 225 6.02 -0.53 -21.91
N THR A 226 6.15 -1.10 -23.09
CA THR A 226 5.54 -2.38 -23.48
C THR A 226 6.58 -3.47 -23.74
N ASP A 227 7.85 -3.13 -23.83
CA ASP A 227 8.97 -4.06 -23.96
C ASP A 227 9.86 -3.97 -22.72
N MET A 228 9.62 -4.87 -21.78
CA MET A 228 10.33 -4.89 -20.50
C MET A 228 11.83 -5.21 -20.63
N GLN A 229 12.26 -5.80 -21.77
CA GLN A 229 13.68 -6.09 -22.00
C GLN A 229 14.49 -4.83 -22.30
N GLN A 230 13.83 -3.78 -22.77
CA GLN A 230 14.45 -2.49 -23.12
C GLN A 230 14.28 -1.42 -22.01
N VAL A 231 13.64 -1.78 -20.91
CA VAL A 231 13.43 -0.86 -19.78
C VAL A 231 14.50 -1.10 -18.72
N ASP A 232 15.40 -0.16 -18.58
CA ASP A 232 16.31 -0.13 -17.45
C ASP A 232 15.77 0.71 -16.28
N HIS A 233 16.42 0.58 -15.14
CA HIS A 233 16.05 1.30 -13.92
C HIS A 233 16.09 2.82 -14.13
N ASP A 234 17.11 3.32 -14.85
CA ASP A 234 17.35 4.75 -15.02
C ASP A 234 16.31 5.39 -15.93
N ALA A 235 15.92 4.71 -17.03
CA ALA A 235 14.85 5.16 -17.90
C ALA A 235 13.50 5.28 -17.17
N LEU A 236 13.23 4.35 -16.25
CA LEU A 236 12.00 4.35 -15.47
C LEU A 236 12.00 5.49 -14.44
N VAL A 237 13.10 5.69 -13.72
CA VAL A 237 13.27 6.80 -12.76
C VAL A 237 13.21 8.14 -13.48
N GLN A 238 13.88 8.28 -14.63
CA GLN A 238 13.81 9.49 -15.43
C GLN A 238 12.37 9.82 -15.88
N ALA A 239 11.60 8.80 -16.28
CA ALA A 239 10.20 9.00 -16.64
C ALA A 239 9.34 9.43 -15.44
N MET A 240 9.63 8.93 -14.23
CA MET A 240 8.89 9.28 -13.01
C MET A 240 9.22 10.67 -12.49
N VAL A 241 10.51 11.00 -12.41
CA VAL A 241 11.01 12.25 -11.80
C VAL A 241 11.15 13.37 -12.82
N GLY A 242 11.46 13.03 -14.09
CA GLY A 242 11.66 13.98 -15.17
C GLY A 242 12.98 14.76 -15.07
N ARG A 243 13.97 14.27 -14.30
CA ARG A 243 15.32 14.80 -14.14
C ARG A 243 16.34 13.67 -14.23
N ASP A 244 17.56 13.97 -14.63
CA ASP A 244 18.66 13.00 -14.58
C ASP A 244 18.95 12.58 -13.13
N ILE A 245 19.19 11.28 -12.94
CA ILE A 245 19.41 10.65 -11.62
C ILE A 245 20.61 11.26 -10.88
N GLY A 246 21.60 11.80 -11.60
CA GLY A 246 22.79 12.43 -11.03
C GLY A 246 22.52 13.55 -10.04
N ASP A 247 21.32 14.16 -10.08
CA ASP A 247 20.97 15.35 -9.28
C ASP A 247 19.95 15.06 -8.16
N ILE A 248 19.40 13.82 -8.08
CA ILE A 248 18.31 13.50 -7.15
C ILE A 248 18.79 13.51 -5.70
N TYR A 249 20.01 13.08 -5.45
CA TYR A 249 20.54 12.92 -4.08
C TYR A 249 21.32 14.14 -3.59
N GLY A 250 21.73 15.08 -4.45
CA GLY A 250 22.34 16.36 -4.12
C GLY A 250 23.20 16.34 -2.84
N TRP A 251 23.82 15.16 -2.52
CA TRP A 251 24.57 14.99 -1.29
C TRP A 251 25.78 15.91 -1.30
N GLN A 252 25.84 16.76 -0.29
CA GLN A 252 27.01 17.61 -0.07
C GLN A 252 27.60 17.28 1.30
N PRO A 253 28.94 17.23 1.42
CA PRO A 253 29.60 17.12 2.71
C PRO A 253 29.11 18.22 3.65
N ARG A 254 28.71 17.84 4.86
CA ARG A 254 28.22 18.79 5.88
C ARG A 254 29.16 18.75 7.07
N SER A 255 29.39 19.91 7.67
CA SER A 255 30.00 20.00 8.99
C SER A 255 28.92 19.82 10.04
N TYR A 256 29.16 18.95 11.00
CA TYR A 256 28.25 18.72 12.14
C TYR A 256 28.74 19.48 13.36
N GLY A 257 27.78 19.95 14.17
CA GLY A 257 28.08 20.60 15.43
C GLY A 257 28.31 19.62 16.60
N GLU A 258 28.02 20.08 17.80
CA GLU A 258 28.15 19.27 19.02
C GLU A 258 27.12 18.14 19.09
N GLU A 259 27.40 17.13 19.91
CA GLU A 259 26.47 16.04 20.23
C GLU A 259 25.23 16.59 20.91
N ARG A 260 24.06 16.31 20.33
CA ARG A 260 22.75 16.72 20.82
C ARG A 260 21.96 15.60 21.47
N LEU A 261 22.08 14.39 20.92
CA LEU A 261 21.40 13.21 21.45
C LEU A 261 22.42 12.08 21.52
N ARG A 262 22.44 11.39 22.65
CA ARG A 262 23.19 10.15 22.82
C ARG A 262 22.35 9.09 23.51
N LEU A 263 22.36 7.90 22.95
CA LEU A 263 21.85 6.70 23.58
C LEU A 263 23.03 5.87 24.08
N ASP A 264 22.95 5.45 25.30
CA ASP A 264 23.96 4.57 25.91
C ASP A 264 23.28 3.27 26.35
N ALA A 265 23.54 2.19 25.61
CA ALA A 265 22.98 0.86 25.81
C ALA A 265 21.46 0.83 26.04
N VAL A 266 20.70 1.66 25.34
CA VAL A 266 19.25 1.81 25.51
C VAL A 266 18.52 0.55 25.02
N LYS A 267 17.59 0.07 25.87
CA LYS A 267 16.71 -1.05 25.56
C LYS A 267 15.26 -0.67 25.90
N ALA A 268 14.34 -1.00 25.02
CA ALA A 268 12.90 -0.83 25.17
C ALA A 268 12.17 -2.14 24.82
N PRO A 269 10.91 -2.31 25.19
CA PRO A 269 10.10 -3.45 24.74
C PRO A 269 10.13 -3.57 23.22
N GLY A 270 10.41 -4.77 22.68
CA GLY A 270 10.58 -5.00 21.23
C GLY A 270 12.00 -4.78 20.70
N VAL A 271 12.89 -4.11 21.44
CA VAL A 271 14.30 -3.95 21.08
C VAL A 271 15.09 -5.14 21.63
N ARG A 272 15.64 -5.99 20.75
CA ARG A 272 16.29 -7.25 21.14
C ARG A 272 17.65 -7.05 21.80
N THR A 273 18.46 -6.13 21.27
CA THR A 273 19.80 -5.82 21.77
C THR A 273 19.88 -4.35 22.18
N PRO A 274 20.62 -4.00 23.25
CA PRO A 274 20.85 -2.62 23.62
C PRO A 274 21.45 -1.82 22.48
N ILE A 275 20.98 -0.59 22.28
CA ILE A 275 21.38 0.31 21.19
C ILE A 275 22.16 1.47 21.77
N SER A 276 23.34 1.73 21.22
CA SER A 276 24.13 2.93 21.46
C SER A 276 24.33 3.68 20.16
N LEU A 277 24.00 4.98 20.15
CA LEU A 277 24.22 5.87 19.03
C LEU A 277 24.34 7.32 19.51
N ALA A 278 24.93 8.16 18.70
CA ALA A 278 25.00 9.60 18.94
C ALA A 278 24.52 10.35 17.70
N VAL A 279 23.88 11.50 17.91
CA VAL A 279 23.42 12.41 16.85
C VAL A 279 23.93 13.81 17.19
N ARG A 280 24.55 14.46 16.21
CA ARG A 280 25.10 15.79 16.33
C ARG A 280 24.16 16.87 15.78
N SER A 281 24.38 18.09 16.16
CA SER A 281 23.65 19.23 15.60
C SER A 281 23.87 19.31 14.08
N GLY A 282 22.75 19.41 13.32
CA GLY A 282 22.76 19.42 11.84
C GLY A 282 22.95 18.05 11.18
N GLU A 283 23.06 16.97 11.98
CA GLU A 283 23.20 15.60 11.47
C GLU A 283 21.83 14.95 11.25
N ILE A 284 21.73 14.17 10.17
CA ILE A 284 20.59 13.26 9.90
C ILE A 284 21.12 11.83 10.02
N VAL A 285 20.63 11.10 11.02
CA VAL A 285 20.99 9.69 11.24
C VAL A 285 19.86 8.81 10.74
N GLY A 286 20.14 7.93 9.78
CA GLY A 286 19.21 6.94 9.26
C GLY A 286 19.27 5.63 10.05
N LEU A 287 18.12 5.13 10.52
CA LEU A 287 17.99 3.80 11.11
C LEU A 287 17.42 2.83 10.09
N PHE A 288 18.24 1.89 9.63
CA PHE A 288 17.85 0.89 8.64
C PHE A 288 17.69 -0.50 9.29
N GLY A 289 16.74 -1.31 8.78
CA GLY A 289 16.52 -2.67 9.25
C GLY A 289 15.19 -3.27 8.75
N LEU A 290 15.06 -4.59 8.85
CA LEU A 290 13.85 -5.32 8.47
C LEU A 290 12.64 -4.96 9.36
N VAL A 291 11.44 -5.31 8.90
CA VAL A 291 10.23 -5.25 9.73
C VAL A 291 10.43 -6.07 11.00
N GLY A 292 10.08 -5.50 12.17
CA GLY A 292 10.33 -6.13 13.47
C GLY A 292 11.78 -6.02 13.98
N ALA A 293 12.64 -5.18 13.37
CA ALA A 293 13.99 -4.92 13.86
C ALA A 293 14.06 -4.06 15.13
N GLY A 294 12.92 -3.52 15.60
CA GLY A 294 12.86 -2.72 16.82
C GLY A 294 13.07 -1.22 16.63
N ARG A 295 13.05 -0.70 15.38
CA ARG A 295 13.28 0.72 15.09
C ARG A 295 12.19 1.62 15.68
N SER A 296 10.92 1.33 15.38
CA SER A 296 9.77 2.09 15.87
C SER A 296 9.63 1.97 17.38
N GLU A 297 9.93 0.80 17.93
CA GLU A 297 9.94 0.52 19.36
C GLU A 297 11.02 1.33 20.10
N LEU A 298 12.21 1.46 19.51
CA LEU A 298 13.27 2.33 20.05
C LEU A 298 12.82 3.80 20.07
N MET A 299 12.26 4.31 18.96
CA MET A 299 11.77 5.68 18.86
C MET A 299 10.65 5.95 19.88
N LYS A 300 9.70 5.02 20.03
CA LYS A 300 8.62 5.12 21.04
C LYS A 300 9.18 5.11 22.47
N GLY A 301 10.18 4.28 22.74
CA GLY A 301 10.88 4.26 24.04
C GLY A 301 11.57 5.59 24.34
N MET A 302 12.31 6.12 23.40
CA MET A 302 13.00 7.41 23.53
C MET A 302 12.02 8.58 23.72
N PHE A 303 10.85 8.51 23.11
CA PHE A 303 9.82 9.53 23.23
C PHE A 303 8.94 9.38 24.50
N GLY A 304 9.11 8.27 25.26
CA GLY A 304 8.31 7.99 26.46
C GLY A 304 6.92 7.42 26.19
N GLY A 305 6.69 6.92 24.99
CA GLY A 305 5.48 6.16 24.63
C GLY A 305 5.51 4.74 25.20
N THR A 306 6.71 4.19 25.42
CA THR A 306 6.97 2.98 26.21
C THR A 306 8.13 3.24 27.16
N GLN A 307 8.25 2.44 28.24
CA GLN A 307 9.35 2.63 29.18
C GLN A 307 10.66 2.03 28.65
N ILE A 308 11.75 2.76 28.77
CA ILE A 308 13.10 2.25 28.60
C ILE A 308 13.38 1.25 29.72
N THR A 309 13.82 0.04 29.38
CA THR A 309 14.06 -1.04 30.35
C THR A 309 15.52 -1.12 30.79
N ALA A 310 16.44 -0.54 30.02
CA ALA A 310 17.87 -0.44 30.34
C ALA A 310 18.52 0.68 29.53
N GLY A 311 19.68 1.15 29.99
CA GLY A 311 20.47 2.20 29.34
C GLY A 311 20.03 3.61 29.73
N GLN A 312 20.63 4.61 29.10
CA GLN A 312 20.43 6.02 29.41
C GLN A 312 20.32 6.85 28.15
N VAL A 313 19.41 7.81 28.13
CA VAL A 313 19.29 8.85 27.10
C VAL A 313 19.93 10.12 27.59
N TYR A 314 20.70 10.78 26.74
CA TYR A 314 21.32 12.08 27.02
C TYR A 314 20.86 13.07 25.93
N ILE A 315 20.48 14.27 26.38
CA ILE A 315 20.24 15.42 25.49
C ILE A 315 21.18 16.54 25.95
N ASP A 316 21.90 17.13 25.00
CA ASP A 316 22.91 18.15 25.27
C ASP A 316 23.88 17.73 26.41
N GLN A 317 24.32 16.45 26.34
CA GLN A 317 25.22 15.79 27.30
C GLN A 317 24.64 15.61 28.72
N GLN A 318 23.37 15.97 28.94
CA GLN A 318 22.70 15.77 30.22
C GLN A 318 21.83 14.50 30.20
N PRO A 319 21.92 13.62 31.21
CA PRO A 319 21.08 12.45 31.29
C PRO A 319 19.62 12.89 31.54
N ILE A 320 18.68 12.29 30.83
CA ILE A 320 17.26 12.60 30.92
C ILE A 320 16.47 11.34 31.25
N ASP A 321 15.59 11.43 32.25
CA ASP A 321 14.63 10.38 32.60
C ASP A 321 13.29 10.62 31.90
N ILE A 322 13.06 9.90 30.80
CA ILE A 322 11.86 10.05 29.97
C ILE A 322 10.88 8.94 30.33
N ARG A 323 9.82 9.27 31.06
CA ARG A 323 8.76 8.34 31.47
C ARG A 323 7.45 8.52 30.73
N LYS A 324 7.28 9.64 30.04
CA LYS A 324 6.08 9.99 29.26
C LYS A 324 6.43 10.99 28.16
N PRO A 325 5.60 11.10 27.11
CA PRO A 325 5.87 12.00 25.99
C PRO A 325 6.12 13.46 26.37
N SER A 326 5.43 13.98 27.39
CA SER A 326 5.63 15.37 27.84
C SER A 326 7.04 15.65 28.38
N HIS A 327 7.77 14.65 28.88
CA HIS A 327 9.16 14.82 29.30
C HIS A 327 10.08 14.94 28.07
N ALA A 328 9.81 14.16 27.01
CA ALA A 328 10.54 14.24 25.75
C ALA A 328 10.32 15.59 25.06
N ILE A 329 9.08 16.05 25.02
CA ILE A 329 8.72 17.37 24.45
C ILE A 329 9.41 18.50 25.21
N ALA A 330 9.37 18.48 26.54
CA ALA A 330 10.05 19.48 27.38
C ALA A 330 11.58 19.48 27.18
N ALA A 331 12.16 18.33 26.81
CA ALA A 331 13.57 18.18 26.46
C ALA A 331 13.89 18.52 24.99
N GLY A 332 12.91 19.01 24.23
CA GLY A 332 13.08 19.41 22.84
C GLY A 332 13.01 18.28 21.81
N MET A 333 12.53 17.09 22.19
CA MET A 333 12.31 15.97 21.26
C MET A 333 10.88 15.95 20.76
N MET A 334 10.72 15.66 19.46
CA MET A 334 9.43 15.42 18.82
C MET A 334 9.45 14.11 18.05
N LEU A 335 8.34 13.39 18.04
CA LEU A 335 8.16 12.14 17.29
C LEU A 335 7.07 12.32 16.25
N CYS A 336 7.41 12.04 14.99
CA CYS A 336 6.42 11.82 13.94
C CYS A 336 6.20 10.30 13.83
N PRO A 337 5.04 9.78 14.27
CA PRO A 337 4.79 8.34 14.28
C PRO A 337 4.59 7.80 12.86
N GLU A 338 4.81 6.48 12.70
CA GLU A 338 4.58 5.75 11.45
C GLU A 338 3.08 5.74 11.09
N ASP A 339 2.23 5.35 12.04
CA ASP A 339 0.77 5.42 11.87
C ASP A 339 0.24 6.80 12.31
N ARG A 340 0.21 7.72 11.34
CA ARG A 340 -0.32 9.07 11.56
C ARG A 340 -1.80 9.11 11.90
N LYS A 341 -2.62 8.13 11.46
CA LYS A 341 -4.07 8.09 11.73
C LYS A 341 -4.36 7.65 13.16
N ALA A 342 -3.63 6.65 13.65
CA ALA A 342 -3.83 6.12 14.99
C ALA A 342 -3.05 6.90 16.06
N GLU A 343 -1.86 7.44 15.72
CA GLU A 343 -0.92 7.98 16.72
C GLU A 343 -0.53 9.45 16.48
N GLY A 344 -0.79 10.00 15.28
CA GLY A 344 -0.24 11.30 14.88
C GLY A 344 -1.23 12.45 14.85
N ILE A 345 -2.51 12.20 14.55
CA ILE A 345 -3.54 13.23 14.39
C ILE A 345 -4.87 12.80 15.03
N ILE A 346 -5.67 13.78 15.42
CA ILE A 346 -7.05 13.58 15.86
C ILE A 346 -7.96 14.00 14.69
N PRO A 347 -8.52 13.05 13.92
CA PRO A 347 -9.23 13.35 12.67
C PRO A 347 -10.47 14.24 12.81
N VAL A 348 -11.09 14.24 14.01
CA VAL A 348 -12.27 15.06 14.29
C VAL A 348 -11.93 16.51 14.68
N HIS A 349 -10.64 16.82 14.92
CA HIS A 349 -10.17 18.16 15.25
C HIS A 349 -9.78 18.92 13.96
N SER A 350 -9.81 20.24 14.04
CA SER A 350 -9.32 21.10 12.96
C SER A 350 -7.81 20.97 12.78
N VAL A 351 -7.29 21.37 11.62
CA VAL A 351 -5.84 21.43 11.35
C VAL A 351 -5.15 22.32 12.40
N ARG A 352 -5.74 23.49 12.73
CA ARG A 352 -5.24 24.39 13.75
C ARG A 352 -5.11 23.72 15.12
N ASP A 353 -6.13 22.96 15.54
CA ASP A 353 -6.14 22.32 16.85
C ASP A 353 -5.14 21.15 16.90
N ASN A 354 -5.00 20.39 15.80
CA ASN A 354 -3.97 19.36 15.68
C ASN A 354 -2.55 19.93 15.73
N ILE A 355 -2.29 21.09 15.10
CA ILE A 355 -0.98 21.74 15.14
C ILE A 355 -0.66 22.21 16.58
N ASN A 356 -1.64 22.71 17.29
CA ASN A 356 -1.44 23.31 18.62
C ASN A 356 -1.56 22.33 19.79
N ILE A 357 -1.87 21.04 19.54
CA ILE A 357 -2.12 20.07 20.62
C ILE A 357 -0.90 19.79 21.49
N SER A 358 0.30 20.05 20.96
CA SER A 358 1.57 19.85 21.66
C SER A 358 2.23 21.17 22.12
N ALA A 359 1.55 22.31 21.93
CA ALA A 359 2.05 23.64 22.26
C ALA A 359 1.66 24.10 23.68
#